data_53da17954ef060c1d8f63184a583a197
#
_entry.id   53da17954ef060c1d8f63184a583a197
#
_cell.length_a   1.000
_cell.length_b   1.000
_cell.length_c   1.000
_cell.angle_alpha   90.00
_cell.angle_beta   90.00
_cell.angle_gamma   90.00
#
_symmetry.space_group_name_H-M   'P 1'
#
loop_
_entity.id
_entity.type
_entity.pdbx_description
1 polymer ?
#
loop_
_entity_poly.entity_id
_entity_poly.type
_entity_poly.pdbx_seq_one_letter_code
_entity_poly.pdbx_strand_id
1 'polypeptide(L)'
;MPSHPKSSFFPTLDSLVIITSLAFCLRLFAVLPSSFPLNDGGMFYTMVQDIQAAGFKLPMFTSFNSSLIPFAYPPLSLYVTALLNTLPLPLLSLFRFLPLVVSTLTVPAFFLLAKQVLKSKDVLLATLIFTLLPRSFEWQIMGGGITRSFGQLFSILTLAYSAKFFRQSSKTYFLISSLLLALTIISHLELTFFAVSSLIFLTLHFTPNFSGIKKVSAIILTSLILTSPWWMLILARHGLSPFLNAAASGLQAFDPTSYTLFLTLSSVTDEVFLPVLGTLTLLGLVVTIQKRAWWLLSWFYLPIIIAPRNFLNFIVVPMSLVITHAVTSLLLPFFTHIIKPFSFRSLLALLIIPLYLLVSAIAFILPGNRYFDSVSSSEKTAIEWVKQYTPPNSRFLILSPQIFSSWGMDSLLEWFPALSQRISLATPQGTEWLPNHEFRLRKKLHQKIKGCYLQDPSCLESIFSSPTFRSLPIFQYILISRDNSLLSQACEVCLLTQQLQNSPRYKSVYQNPQVTIFSFSP
;
A
#
# COMPACT_ATOMS: atom_id res chain seq x y z
N MET A 1 15.17 55.69 -1.09
CA MET A 1 14.80 54.30 -0.73
C MET A 1 14.02 53.70 -1.90
N PRO A 2 14.53 52.77 -2.66
CA PRO A 2 13.74 52.10 -3.68
C PRO A 2 12.94 50.96 -3.02
N SER A 3 11.62 51.01 -3.19
CA SER A 3 10.68 49.98 -2.80
C SER A 3 10.95 48.71 -3.60
N HIS A 4 11.40 47.65 -2.92
CA HIS A 4 11.45 46.31 -3.52
C HIS A 4 10.04 45.88 -3.93
N PRO A 5 9.83 45.42 -5.17
CA PRO A 5 8.56 44.85 -5.58
C PRO A 5 8.35 43.54 -4.79
N LYS A 6 7.29 43.50 -4.00
CA LYS A 6 6.78 42.24 -3.42
C LYS A 6 6.31 41.37 -4.57
N SER A 7 7.17 40.47 -5.06
CA SER A 7 6.76 39.37 -5.94
C SER A 7 5.96 38.36 -5.12
N SER A 8 4.68 38.59 -4.95
CA SER A 8 3.72 37.61 -4.48
C SER A 8 3.30 36.77 -5.68
N PHE A 9 4.11 35.77 -6.06
CA PHE A 9 3.64 34.66 -6.86
C PHE A 9 2.65 33.88 -5.98
N PHE A 10 1.38 33.84 -6.37
CA PHE A 10 0.22 33.15 -5.75
C PHE A 10 0.27 32.99 -4.21
N PRO A 11 -0.78 33.31 -3.50
CA PRO A 11 -0.85 33.05 -2.06
C PRO A 11 -0.62 31.55 -1.82
N THR A 12 0.17 31.21 -0.83
CA THR A 12 0.63 29.84 -0.51
C THR A 12 -0.54 28.84 -0.35
N LEU A 13 -1.72 29.36 0.02
CA LEU A 13 -2.94 28.57 0.17
C LEU A 13 -3.51 28.14 -1.18
N ASP A 14 -3.59 29.05 -2.17
CA ASP A 14 -4.12 28.73 -3.50
C ASP A 14 -3.24 27.69 -4.21
N SER A 15 -1.92 27.83 -4.07
CA SER A 15 -0.98 26.82 -4.61
C SER A 15 -1.17 25.44 -3.96
N LEU A 16 -1.42 25.39 -2.65
CA LEU A 16 -1.70 24.13 -1.95
C LEU A 16 -3.02 23.51 -2.42
N VAL A 17 -4.06 24.31 -2.62
CA VAL A 17 -5.35 23.84 -3.17
C VAL A 17 -5.15 23.27 -4.57
N ILE A 18 -4.40 23.94 -5.45
CA ILE A 18 -4.09 23.45 -6.80
C ILE A 18 -3.35 22.11 -6.74
N ILE A 19 -2.30 21.99 -5.92
CA ILE A 19 -1.52 20.74 -5.78
C ILE A 19 -2.40 19.62 -5.21
N THR A 20 -3.27 19.91 -4.25
CA THR A 20 -4.18 18.92 -3.66
C THR A 20 -5.25 18.49 -4.67
N SER A 21 -5.78 19.41 -5.47
CA SER A 21 -6.72 19.09 -6.55
C SER A 21 -6.05 18.24 -7.63
N LEU A 22 -4.81 18.54 -8.01
CA LEU A 22 -4.02 17.71 -8.91
C LEU A 22 -3.85 16.29 -8.36
N ALA A 23 -3.51 16.17 -7.06
CA ALA A 23 -3.41 14.90 -6.37
C ALA A 23 -4.73 14.10 -6.44
N PHE A 24 -5.85 14.76 -6.17
CA PHE A 24 -7.18 14.15 -6.27
C PHE A 24 -7.48 13.65 -7.69
N CYS A 25 -7.24 14.48 -8.69
CA CYS A 25 -7.46 14.11 -10.09
C CYS A 25 -6.62 12.91 -10.51
N LEU A 26 -5.31 12.88 -10.20
CA LEU A 26 -4.44 11.74 -10.52
C LEU A 26 -4.96 10.44 -9.91
N ARG A 27 -5.30 10.46 -8.62
CA ARG A 27 -5.83 9.29 -7.92
C ARG A 27 -7.19 8.86 -8.45
N LEU A 28 -8.03 9.82 -8.80
CA LEU A 28 -9.34 9.57 -9.39
C LEU A 28 -9.21 8.90 -10.76
N PHE A 29 -8.30 9.39 -11.61
CA PHE A 29 -8.01 8.79 -12.91
C PHE A 29 -7.52 7.34 -12.80
N ALA A 30 -6.77 7.00 -11.75
CA ALA A 30 -6.35 5.62 -11.50
C ALA A 30 -7.53 4.70 -11.10
N VAL A 31 -8.49 5.21 -10.32
CA VAL A 31 -9.60 4.41 -9.75
C VAL A 31 -10.81 4.32 -10.70
N LEU A 32 -11.09 5.36 -11.50
CA LEU A 32 -12.29 5.44 -12.33
C LEU A 32 -12.43 4.32 -13.38
N PRO A 33 -11.36 3.89 -14.09
CA PRO A 33 -11.48 2.87 -15.14
C PRO A 33 -11.99 1.52 -14.61
N SER A 34 -11.71 1.19 -13.34
CA SER A 34 -12.20 -0.04 -12.73
C SER A 34 -13.59 0.15 -12.13
N SER A 35 -14.48 -0.80 -12.36
CA SER A 35 -15.78 -0.88 -11.67
C SER A 35 -15.69 -1.52 -10.28
N PHE A 36 -14.51 -2.01 -9.89
CA PHE A 36 -14.25 -2.76 -8.67
C PHE A 36 -13.07 -2.13 -7.90
N PRO A 37 -12.91 -2.38 -6.57
CA PRO A 37 -11.70 -1.96 -5.84
C PRO A 37 -10.43 -2.49 -6.50
N LEU A 38 -9.40 -1.67 -6.57
CA LEU A 38 -8.13 -2.05 -7.16
C LEU A 38 -7.40 -3.05 -6.27
N ASN A 39 -6.79 -4.02 -6.88
CA ASN A 39 -5.91 -5.03 -6.30
C ASN A 39 -6.50 -5.72 -5.06
N ASP A 40 -5.95 -5.47 -3.87
CA ASP A 40 -6.26 -6.12 -2.60
C ASP A 40 -7.47 -5.51 -1.86
N GLY A 41 -7.83 -6.09 -0.69
CA GLY A 41 -8.87 -5.55 0.18
C GLY A 41 -9.97 -6.55 0.56
N GLY A 42 -9.96 -7.74 -0.03
CA GLY A 42 -10.99 -8.76 0.22
C GLY A 42 -11.09 -9.16 1.69
N MET A 43 -9.96 -9.32 2.38
CA MET A 43 -9.95 -9.60 3.82
C MET A 43 -10.58 -8.45 4.62
N PHE A 44 -10.19 -7.20 4.34
CA PHE A 44 -10.73 -6.04 5.06
C PHE A 44 -12.22 -5.83 4.75
N TYR A 45 -12.66 -6.13 3.54
CA TYR A 45 -14.07 -6.12 3.16
C TYR A 45 -14.87 -7.09 4.05
N THR A 46 -14.39 -8.32 4.23
CA THR A 46 -15.00 -9.30 5.13
C THR A 46 -14.96 -8.82 6.59
N MET A 47 -13.83 -8.27 7.04
CA MET A 47 -13.70 -7.74 8.41
C MET A 47 -14.70 -6.60 8.70
N VAL A 48 -15.00 -5.73 7.73
CA VAL A 48 -16.03 -4.70 7.87
C VAL A 48 -17.41 -5.34 8.04
N GLN A 49 -17.72 -6.36 7.25
CA GLN A 49 -18.99 -7.11 7.40
C GLN A 49 -19.09 -7.83 8.74
N ASP A 50 -17.98 -8.43 9.22
CA ASP A 50 -17.93 -9.08 10.54
C ASP A 50 -18.20 -8.08 11.68
N ILE A 51 -17.66 -6.84 11.61
CA ILE A 51 -17.96 -5.77 12.58
C ILE A 51 -19.45 -5.44 12.58
N GLN A 52 -20.06 -5.29 11.41
CA GLN A 52 -21.49 -4.98 11.30
C GLN A 52 -22.35 -6.13 11.82
N ALA A 53 -22.03 -7.38 11.46
CA ALA A 53 -22.73 -8.58 11.92
C ALA A 53 -22.61 -8.77 13.45
N ALA A 54 -21.49 -8.34 14.05
CA ALA A 54 -21.29 -8.35 15.49
C ALA A 54 -21.93 -7.16 16.22
N GLY A 55 -22.76 -6.34 15.57
CA GLY A 55 -23.37 -5.15 16.14
C GLY A 55 -22.35 -4.12 16.61
N PHE A 56 -21.31 -3.89 15.82
CA PHE A 56 -20.18 -3.00 16.10
C PHE A 56 -19.33 -3.39 17.34
N LYS A 57 -19.46 -4.61 17.83
CA LYS A 57 -18.48 -5.18 18.78
C LYS A 57 -17.29 -5.72 18.00
N LEU A 58 -16.09 -5.65 18.59
CA LEU A 58 -14.89 -6.21 17.95
C LEU A 58 -15.02 -7.75 17.90
N PRO A 59 -15.07 -8.36 16.70
CA PRO A 59 -15.15 -9.81 16.56
C PRO A 59 -13.95 -10.53 17.19
N MET A 60 -14.08 -11.79 17.53
CA MET A 60 -12.95 -12.59 18.01
C MET A 60 -12.09 -13.07 16.84
N PHE A 61 -12.72 -13.53 15.77
CA PHE A 61 -12.10 -13.96 14.52
C PHE A 61 -12.81 -13.30 13.35
N THR A 62 -12.13 -13.17 12.20
CA THR A 62 -12.79 -12.83 10.95
C THR A 62 -13.30 -14.11 10.27
N SER A 63 -14.41 -13.98 9.57
CA SER A 63 -14.98 -15.06 8.75
C SER A 63 -14.23 -15.28 7.43
N PHE A 64 -13.23 -14.45 7.12
CA PHE A 64 -12.46 -14.52 5.87
C PHE A 64 -11.85 -15.89 5.66
N ASN A 65 -12.12 -16.48 4.51
CA ASN A 65 -11.57 -17.77 4.06
C ASN A 65 -11.78 -18.95 5.03
N SER A 66 -12.72 -18.84 5.98
CA SER A 66 -13.01 -19.84 7.03
C SER A 66 -11.75 -20.32 7.80
N SER A 67 -10.73 -19.47 7.94
CA SER A 67 -9.40 -19.84 8.45
C SER A 67 -9.20 -19.50 9.94
N LEU A 68 -10.25 -19.08 10.67
CA LEU A 68 -10.16 -18.70 12.10
C LEU A 68 -9.07 -17.66 12.38
N ILE A 69 -8.90 -16.69 11.48
CA ILE A 69 -7.90 -15.64 11.61
C ILE A 69 -8.28 -14.72 12.78
N PRO A 70 -7.40 -14.52 13.78
CA PRO A 70 -7.67 -13.60 14.88
C PRO A 70 -7.98 -12.19 14.36
N PHE A 71 -9.01 -11.54 14.93
CA PHE A 71 -9.34 -10.16 14.58
C PHE A 71 -8.38 -9.19 15.28
N ALA A 72 -7.08 -9.32 14.97
CA ALA A 72 -5.99 -8.58 15.60
C ALA A 72 -5.51 -7.37 14.79
N TYR A 73 -6.04 -7.17 13.60
CA TYR A 73 -5.69 -6.02 12.75
C TYR A 73 -6.17 -4.70 13.39
N PRO A 74 -5.41 -3.58 13.24
CA PRO A 74 -5.82 -2.24 13.72
C PRO A 74 -7.20 -1.84 13.19
N PRO A 75 -8.18 -1.51 14.06
CA PRO A 75 -9.58 -1.53 13.66
C PRO A 75 -10.14 -0.18 13.19
N LEU A 76 -9.44 0.96 13.36
CA LEU A 76 -10.02 2.29 13.17
C LEU A 76 -10.68 2.48 11.81
N SER A 77 -9.95 2.23 10.74
CA SER A 77 -10.44 2.43 9.38
C SER A 77 -11.58 1.46 9.03
N LEU A 78 -11.55 0.24 9.59
CA LEU A 78 -12.61 -0.74 9.40
C LEU A 78 -13.91 -0.27 10.09
N TYR A 79 -13.82 0.28 11.30
CA TYR A 79 -14.97 0.88 11.98
C TYR A 79 -15.51 2.12 11.26
N VAL A 80 -14.62 3.00 10.77
CA VAL A 80 -15.05 4.15 9.96
C VAL A 80 -15.79 3.69 8.71
N THR A 81 -15.28 2.67 8.02
CA THR A 81 -15.92 2.12 6.82
C THR A 81 -17.25 1.44 7.15
N ALA A 82 -17.30 0.65 8.25
CA ALA A 82 -18.53 0.02 8.71
C ALA A 82 -19.61 1.06 9.06
N LEU A 83 -19.22 2.16 9.71
CA LEU A 83 -20.12 3.26 10.02
C LEU A 83 -20.61 3.98 8.75
N LEU A 84 -19.73 4.28 7.81
CA LEU A 84 -20.12 4.90 6.54
C LEU A 84 -21.05 3.99 5.71
N ASN A 85 -20.89 2.68 5.81
CA ASN A 85 -21.77 1.71 5.13
C ASN A 85 -23.17 1.59 5.78
N THR A 86 -23.41 2.20 6.94
CA THR A 86 -24.79 2.35 7.46
C THR A 86 -25.60 3.40 6.70
N LEU A 87 -24.92 4.29 5.97
CA LEU A 87 -25.51 5.18 4.98
C LEU A 87 -25.80 4.38 3.69
N PRO A 88 -26.63 4.89 2.76
CA PRO A 88 -26.94 4.20 1.51
C PRO A 88 -25.75 4.22 0.52
N LEU A 89 -24.57 3.82 0.98
CA LEU A 89 -23.33 3.76 0.23
C LEU A 89 -22.90 2.30 0.09
N PRO A 90 -22.80 1.74 -1.13
CA PRO A 90 -22.36 0.36 -1.34
C PRO A 90 -20.96 0.15 -0.77
N LEU A 91 -20.73 -0.94 -0.02
CA LEU A 91 -19.46 -1.23 0.62
C LEU A 91 -18.28 -1.28 -0.38
N LEU A 92 -18.48 -1.89 -1.55
CA LEU A 92 -17.46 -1.90 -2.62
C LEU A 92 -17.11 -0.49 -3.09
N SER A 93 -18.06 0.45 -3.13
CA SER A 93 -17.81 1.85 -3.48
C SER A 93 -16.97 2.54 -2.40
N LEU A 94 -17.20 2.24 -1.13
CA LEU A 94 -16.35 2.73 -0.04
C LEU A 94 -14.91 2.23 -0.19
N PHE A 95 -14.70 0.96 -0.54
CA PHE A 95 -13.37 0.40 -0.79
C PHE A 95 -12.67 0.99 -2.02
N ARG A 96 -13.42 1.55 -2.97
CA ARG A 96 -12.87 2.28 -4.13
C ARG A 96 -12.50 3.72 -3.80
N PHE A 97 -13.39 4.46 -3.16
CA PHE A 97 -13.29 5.93 -3.10
C PHE A 97 -12.79 6.46 -1.75
N LEU A 98 -13.03 5.78 -0.63
CA LEU A 98 -12.54 6.25 0.66
C LEU A 98 -11.00 6.26 0.75
N PRO A 99 -10.28 5.20 0.29
CA PRO A 99 -8.83 5.23 0.22
C PRO A 99 -8.29 6.39 -0.64
N LEU A 100 -8.93 6.69 -1.77
CA LEU A 100 -8.59 7.80 -2.65
C LEU A 100 -8.69 9.15 -1.91
N VAL A 101 -9.82 9.40 -1.23
CA VAL A 101 -10.04 10.65 -0.50
C VAL A 101 -9.01 10.82 0.62
N VAL A 102 -8.82 9.78 1.43
CA VAL A 102 -7.87 9.82 2.55
C VAL A 102 -6.42 9.96 2.07
N SER A 103 -6.05 9.25 1.00
CA SER A 103 -4.74 9.39 0.36
C SER A 103 -4.51 10.81 -0.19
N THR A 104 -5.54 11.46 -0.70
CA THR A 104 -5.43 12.87 -1.15
C THR A 104 -5.10 13.80 0.02
N LEU A 105 -5.68 13.57 1.20
CA LEU A 105 -5.42 14.36 2.40
C LEU A 105 -3.97 14.21 2.92
N THR A 106 -3.23 13.20 2.48
CA THR A 106 -1.79 13.09 2.81
C THR A 106 -0.96 14.22 2.22
N VAL A 107 -1.42 14.86 1.14
CA VAL A 107 -0.72 15.98 0.48
C VAL A 107 -0.70 17.22 1.36
N PRO A 108 -1.82 17.79 1.86
CA PRO A 108 -1.77 18.87 2.83
C PRO A 108 -1.10 18.45 4.15
N ALA A 109 -1.19 17.20 4.58
CA ALA A 109 -0.45 16.72 5.74
C ALA A 109 1.07 16.78 5.51
N PHE A 110 1.55 16.35 4.33
CA PHE A 110 2.96 16.46 3.96
C PHE A 110 3.43 17.91 3.85
N PHE A 111 2.60 18.80 3.31
CA PHE A 111 2.90 20.24 3.31
C PHE A 111 3.13 20.78 4.73
N LEU A 112 2.31 20.37 5.70
CA LEU A 112 2.50 20.74 7.10
C LEU A 112 3.82 20.21 7.67
N LEU A 113 4.23 19.01 7.32
CA LEU A 113 5.51 18.43 7.71
C LEU A 113 6.68 19.17 7.03
N ALA A 114 6.61 19.39 5.72
CA ALA A 114 7.63 20.08 4.94
C ALA A 114 7.90 21.49 5.49
N LYS A 115 6.85 22.21 5.93
CA LYS A 115 6.99 23.53 6.62
C LYS A 115 7.81 23.46 7.90
N GLN A 116 7.95 22.31 8.54
CA GLN A 116 8.75 22.18 9.76
C GLN A 116 10.23 21.94 9.45
N VAL A 117 10.56 21.34 8.31
CA VAL A 117 11.92 20.85 8.02
C VAL A 117 12.61 21.60 6.87
N LEU A 118 11.85 22.30 6.02
CA LEU A 118 12.38 23.04 4.88
C LEU A 118 12.23 24.56 5.02
N LYS A 119 12.97 25.30 4.19
CA LYS A 119 12.77 26.75 4.03
C LYS A 119 11.44 27.01 3.32
N SER A 120 10.76 28.10 3.67
CA SER A 120 9.42 28.45 3.17
C SER A 120 9.28 28.34 1.63
N LYS A 121 10.30 28.80 0.88
CA LYS A 121 10.32 28.76 -0.59
C LYS A 121 10.36 27.33 -1.19
N ASP A 122 10.84 26.35 -0.44
CA ASP A 122 11.08 24.99 -0.93
C ASP A 122 9.90 24.05 -0.62
N VAL A 123 8.97 24.49 0.25
CA VAL A 123 7.86 23.68 0.77
C VAL A 123 6.88 23.23 -0.30
N LEU A 124 6.46 24.16 -1.17
CA LEU A 124 5.51 23.84 -2.26
C LEU A 124 6.13 22.89 -3.28
N LEU A 125 7.42 23.05 -3.59
CA LEU A 125 8.15 22.15 -4.50
C LEU A 125 8.21 20.74 -3.90
N ALA A 126 8.55 20.61 -2.62
CA ALA A 126 8.56 19.30 -1.95
C ALA A 126 7.17 18.65 -1.97
N THR A 127 6.12 19.45 -1.76
CA THR A 127 4.74 18.97 -1.78
C THR A 127 4.33 18.52 -3.17
N LEU A 128 4.74 19.22 -4.23
CA LEU A 128 4.50 18.82 -5.62
C LEU A 128 5.24 17.52 -5.96
N ILE A 129 6.51 17.39 -5.57
CA ILE A 129 7.29 16.16 -5.75
C ILE A 129 6.59 14.98 -5.06
N PHE A 130 6.21 15.12 -3.79
CA PHE A 130 5.46 14.10 -3.06
C PHE A 130 4.16 13.72 -3.78
N THR A 131 3.44 14.70 -4.32
CA THR A 131 2.17 14.50 -5.02
C THR A 131 2.30 13.68 -6.28
N LEU A 132 3.36 13.96 -7.07
CA LEU A 132 3.60 13.35 -8.39
C LEU A 132 4.38 12.04 -8.32
N LEU A 133 4.93 11.68 -7.16
CA LEU A 133 5.65 10.43 -6.97
C LEU A 133 4.65 9.26 -6.89
N PRO A 134 4.63 8.30 -7.84
CA PRO A 134 3.66 7.20 -7.84
C PRO A 134 3.62 6.43 -6.52
N ARG A 135 4.79 6.13 -5.95
CA ARG A 135 4.93 5.46 -4.64
C ARG A 135 4.20 6.17 -3.49
N SER A 136 3.88 7.46 -3.62
CA SER A 136 3.16 8.18 -2.57
C SER A 136 1.70 7.78 -2.45
N PHE A 137 1.12 7.18 -3.50
CA PHE A 137 -0.32 6.91 -3.55
C PHE A 137 -0.72 5.54 -4.10
N GLU A 138 0.14 4.83 -4.84
CA GLU A 138 -0.24 3.59 -5.53
C GLU A 138 -0.90 2.56 -4.61
N TRP A 139 -0.25 2.23 -3.50
CA TRP A 139 -0.76 1.26 -2.51
C TRP A 139 -1.87 1.84 -1.63
N GLN A 140 -1.95 3.15 -1.51
CA GLN A 140 -2.94 3.84 -0.68
C GLN A 140 -4.32 3.90 -1.35
N ILE A 141 -4.40 3.85 -2.69
CA ILE A 141 -5.67 3.91 -3.43
C ILE A 141 -6.25 2.54 -3.79
N MET A 142 -5.53 1.45 -3.49
CA MET A 142 -6.03 0.08 -3.64
C MET A 142 -7.11 -0.23 -2.61
N GLY A 143 -7.84 -1.32 -2.75
CA GLY A 143 -8.86 -1.72 -1.80
C GLY A 143 -8.33 -1.89 -0.37
N GLY A 144 -7.17 -2.54 -0.20
CA GLY A 144 -6.47 -2.61 1.09
C GLY A 144 -5.90 -1.28 1.57
N GLY A 145 -5.85 -0.27 0.71
CA GLY A 145 -5.54 1.13 1.06
C GLY A 145 -6.50 1.72 2.09
N ILE A 146 -7.63 1.07 2.33
CA ILE A 146 -8.56 1.45 3.41
C ILE A 146 -7.87 1.60 4.77
N THR A 147 -6.85 0.79 5.05
CA THR A 147 -6.07 0.88 6.30
C THR A 147 -4.79 1.68 6.11
N ARG A 148 -4.10 1.50 4.98
CA ARG A 148 -2.81 2.14 4.68
C ARG A 148 -2.92 3.65 4.51
N SER A 149 -3.97 4.15 3.85
CA SER A 149 -4.16 5.59 3.63
C SER A 149 -4.41 6.34 4.95
N PHE A 150 -5.23 5.80 5.85
CA PHE A 150 -5.42 6.36 7.20
C PHE A 150 -4.11 6.36 7.99
N GLY A 151 -3.41 5.23 8.01
CA GLY A 151 -2.12 5.12 8.66
C GLY A 151 -1.11 6.14 8.13
N GLN A 152 -0.99 6.32 6.81
CA GLN A 152 -0.09 7.28 6.19
C GLN A 152 -0.48 8.73 6.54
N LEU A 153 -1.75 9.06 6.46
CA LEU A 153 -2.25 10.39 6.83
C LEU A 153 -1.87 10.74 8.27
N PHE A 154 -2.23 9.87 9.20
CA PHE A 154 -1.98 10.12 10.62
C PHE A 154 -0.49 10.05 10.98
N SER A 155 0.30 9.20 10.33
CA SER A 155 1.76 9.16 10.55
C SER A 155 2.43 10.47 10.12
N ILE A 156 2.11 11.00 8.94
CA ILE A 156 2.67 12.27 8.45
C ILE A 156 2.23 13.44 9.35
N LEU A 157 0.97 13.48 9.77
CA LEU A 157 0.47 14.47 10.72
C LEU A 157 1.15 14.35 12.09
N THR A 158 1.38 13.12 12.58
CA THR A 158 2.16 12.87 13.81
C THR A 158 3.52 13.53 13.71
N LEU A 159 4.25 13.31 12.62
CA LEU A 159 5.58 13.90 12.41
C LEU A 159 5.52 15.44 12.35
N ALA A 160 4.54 15.99 11.64
CA ALA A 160 4.37 17.44 11.52
C ALA A 160 4.11 18.14 12.88
N TYR A 161 3.21 17.58 13.68
CA TYR A 161 2.87 18.17 14.99
C TYR A 161 3.92 17.88 16.05
N SER A 162 4.58 16.72 16.00
CA SER A 162 5.72 16.42 16.87
C SER A 162 6.90 17.36 16.62
N ALA A 163 7.18 17.70 15.35
CA ALA A 163 8.19 18.72 15.04
C ALA A 163 7.84 20.10 15.66
N LYS A 164 6.57 20.50 15.66
CA LYS A 164 6.11 21.71 16.37
C LYS A 164 6.30 21.57 17.89
N PHE A 165 5.97 20.40 18.45
CA PHE A 165 6.15 20.14 19.88
C PHE A 165 7.62 20.20 20.30
N PHE A 166 8.52 19.65 19.50
CA PHE A 166 9.96 19.70 19.78
C PHE A 166 10.48 21.15 19.82
N ARG A 167 9.98 22.02 18.93
CA ARG A 167 10.38 23.45 18.88
C ARG A 167 9.77 24.29 19.99
N GLN A 168 8.48 24.10 20.31
CA GLN A 168 7.71 25.06 21.13
C GLN A 168 7.35 24.49 22.52
N SER A 169 7.54 23.20 22.79
CA SER A 169 7.19 22.54 24.06
C SER A 169 5.76 22.78 24.54
N SER A 170 4.82 23.03 23.61
CA SER A 170 3.41 23.33 23.92
C SER A 170 2.65 22.06 24.31
N LYS A 171 1.85 22.12 25.39
CA LYS A 171 0.95 21.03 25.80
C LYS A 171 -0.05 20.67 24.70
N THR A 172 -0.55 21.64 23.95
CA THR A 172 -1.46 21.42 22.82
C THR A 172 -0.81 20.55 21.74
N TYR A 173 0.42 20.87 21.32
CA TYR A 173 1.12 20.07 20.33
C TYR A 173 1.50 18.68 20.84
N PHE A 174 1.80 18.55 22.14
CA PHE A 174 1.99 17.24 22.77
C PHE A 174 0.73 16.38 22.65
N LEU A 175 -0.44 16.91 23.04
CA LEU A 175 -1.71 16.17 22.99
C LEU A 175 -2.10 15.80 21.56
N ILE A 176 -1.97 16.75 20.62
CA ILE A 176 -2.26 16.49 19.20
C ILE A 176 -1.32 15.39 18.65
N SER A 177 -0.01 15.46 18.93
CA SER A 177 0.95 14.45 18.47
C SER A 177 0.65 13.08 19.03
N SER A 178 0.31 13.01 20.33
CA SER A 178 -0.03 11.73 20.98
C SER A 178 -1.33 11.15 20.45
N LEU A 179 -2.35 11.98 20.19
CA LEU A 179 -3.60 11.53 19.58
C LEU A 179 -3.38 11.02 18.14
N LEU A 180 -2.61 11.76 17.34
CA LEU A 180 -2.33 11.38 15.95
C LEU A 180 -1.50 10.09 15.87
N LEU A 181 -0.53 9.89 16.79
CA LEU A 181 0.20 8.63 16.87
C LEU A 181 -0.73 7.49 17.33
N ALA A 182 -1.63 7.73 18.28
CA ALA A 182 -2.64 6.76 18.68
C ALA A 182 -3.54 6.36 17.50
N LEU A 183 -4.00 7.33 16.69
CA LEU A 183 -4.76 7.06 15.46
C LEU A 183 -3.94 6.28 14.43
N THR A 184 -2.62 6.54 14.33
CA THR A 184 -1.72 5.75 13.48
C THR A 184 -1.67 4.29 13.95
N ILE A 185 -1.49 4.05 15.26
CA ILE A 185 -1.40 2.72 15.89
C ILE A 185 -2.65 1.89 15.57
N ILE A 186 -3.83 2.48 15.75
CA ILE A 186 -5.09 1.78 15.51
C ILE A 186 -5.55 1.81 14.03
N SER A 187 -4.73 2.35 13.11
CA SER A 187 -4.96 2.31 11.67
C SER A 187 -4.06 1.28 10.98
N HIS A 188 -2.73 1.29 11.24
CA HIS A 188 -1.78 0.44 10.52
C HIS A 188 -0.45 0.27 11.26
N LEU A 189 -0.09 -0.96 11.63
CA LEU A 189 1.08 -1.25 12.46
C LEU A 189 2.41 -0.88 11.80
N GLU A 190 2.62 -1.20 10.53
CA GLU A 190 3.89 -0.88 9.85
C GLU A 190 4.12 0.64 9.76
N LEU A 191 3.05 1.43 9.52
CA LEU A 191 3.14 2.89 9.52
C LEU A 191 3.34 3.45 10.94
N THR A 192 2.92 2.72 11.96
CA THR A 192 3.27 3.03 13.36
C THR A 192 4.78 2.89 13.59
N PHE A 193 5.39 1.80 13.13
CA PHE A 193 6.84 1.61 13.23
C PHE A 193 7.59 2.70 12.46
N PHE A 194 7.14 3.05 11.27
CA PHE A 194 7.70 4.16 10.51
C PHE A 194 7.58 5.49 11.26
N ALA A 195 6.39 5.81 11.81
CA ALA A 195 6.18 7.06 12.56
C ALA A 195 7.06 7.13 13.81
N VAL A 196 7.07 6.09 14.65
CA VAL A 196 7.86 6.03 15.89
C VAL A 196 9.36 6.16 15.59
N SER A 197 9.87 5.42 14.61
CA SER A 197 11.28 5.48 14.22
C SER A 197 11.63 6.86 13.64
N SER A 198 10.74 7.45 12.83
CA SER A 198 10.93 8.79 12.26
C SER A 198 10.96 9.87 13.34
N LEU A 199 10.19 9.72 14.44
CA LEU A 199 10.25 10.63 15.58
C LEU A 199 11.64 10.71 16.20
N ILE A 200 12.39 9.61 16.22
CA ILE A 200 13.77 9.58 16.74
C ILE A 200 14.66 10.51 15.90
N PHE A 201 14.59 10.44 14.58
CA PHE A 201 15.40 11.30 13.69
C PHE A 201 14.97 12.76 13.73
N LEU A 202 13.67 13.04 13.84
CA LEU A 202 13.20 14.41 14.07
C LEU A 202 13.67 14.96 15.42
N THR A 203 13.74 14.13 16.45
CA THR A 203 14.30 14.54 17.75
C THR A 203 15.77 14.89 17.64
N LEU A 204 16.57 14.08 16.95
CA LEU A 204 17.99 14.36 16.70
C LEU A 204 18.19 15.68 15.94
N HIS A 205 17.22 16.06 15.08
CA HIS A 205 17.27 17.32 14.35
C HIS A 205 16.85 18.53 15.20
N PHE A 206 15.77 18.43 15.98
CA PHE A 206 15.19 19.57 16.67
C PHE A 206 15.63 19.74 18.12
N THR A 207 15.87 18.62 18.83
CA THR A 207 16.21 18.58 20.27
C THR A 207 17.15 17.42 20.56
N PRO A 208 18.44 17.51 20.11
CA PRO A 208 19.40 16.42 20.23
C PRO A 208 19.96 16.27 21.66
N ASN A 209 19.09 16.16 22.65
CA ASN A 209 19.43 16.08 24.07
C ASN A 209 18.42 15.20 24.82
N PHE A 210 18.67 14.97 26.11
CA PHE A 210 17.84 14.15 26.97
C PHE A 210 16.38 14.65 27.07
N SER A 211 16.15 15.96 26.94
CA SER A 211 14.79 16.53 26.87
C SER A 211 14.03 16.05 25.65
N GLY A 212 14.69 15.91 24.49
CA GLY A 212 14.11 15.34 23.28
C GLY A 212 13.65 13.89 23.47
N ILE A 213 14.51 13.06 24.09
CA ILE A 213 14.17 11.66 24.40
C ILE A 213 12.94 11.61 25.31
N LYS A 214 12.89 12.43 26.38
CA LYS A 214 11.71 12.52 27.25
C LYS A 214 10.43 12.88 26.48
N LYS A 215 10.53 13.84 25.55
CA LYS A 215 9.38 14.29 24.73
C LYS A 215 8.85 13.16 23.84
N VAL A 216 9.75 12.43 23.15
CA VAL A 216 9.36 11.27 22.31
C VAL A 216 8.73 10.17 23.15
N SER A 217 9.40 9.80 24.26
CA SER A 217 8.88 8.77 25.16
C SER A 217 7.51 9.12 25.71
N ALA A 218 7.29 10.40 26.06
CA ALA A 218 5.98 10.87 26.53
C ALA A 218 4.89 10.74 25.46
N ILE A 219 5.19 11.11 24.18
CA ILE A 219 4.26 10.93 23.07
C ILE A 219 3.91 9.43 22.91
N ILE A 220 4.93 8.56 22.85
CA ILE A 220 4.75 7.11 22.63
C ILE A 220 3.93 6.50 23.77
N LEU A 221 4.30 6.76 25.03
CA LEU A 221 3.60 6.22 26.19
C LEU A 221 2.14 6.67 26.25
N THR A 222 1.87 7.96 26.02
CA THR A 222 0.50 8.48 25.98
C THR A 222 -0.30 7.82 24.86
N SER A 223 0.30 7.63 23.68
CA SER A 223 -0.38 6.98 22.55
C SER A 223 -0.66 5.50 22.84
N LEU A 224 0.25 4.78 23.48
CA LEU A 224 0.02 3.39 23.91
C LEU A 224 -1.08 3.29 24.95
N ILE A 225 -1.17 4.24 25.90
CA ILE A 225 -2.27 4.29 26.88
C ILE A 225 -3.59 4.55 26.18
N LEU A 226 -3.64 5.51 25.23
CA LEU A 226 -4.88 5.82 24.50
C LEU A 226 -5.38 4.65 23.66
N THR A 227 -4.48 3.81 23.16
CA THR A 227 -4.82 2.64 22.34
C THR A 227 -4.96 1.34 23.13
N SER A 228 -4.73 1.39 24.45
CA SER A 228 -4.78 0.20 25.32
C SER A 228 -6.09 -0.57 25.26
N PRO A 229 -7.30 0.04 25.12
CA PRO A 229 -8.53 -0.73 25.02
C PRO A 229 -8.53 -1.74 23.86
N TRP A 230 -7.86 -1.42 22.74
CA TRP A 230 -7.75 -2.34 21.61
C TRP A 230 -6.68 -3.41 21.84
N TRP A 231 -5.42 -3.04 22.03
CA TRP A 231 -4.34 -4.02 22.10
C TRP A 231 -4.39 -4.91 23.34
N MET A 232 -4.88 -4.40 24.50
CA MET A 232 -5.10 -5.23 25.68
C MET A 232 -6.20 -6.27 25.45
N LEU A 233 -7.28 -5.90 24.74
CA LEU A 233 -8.33 -6.85 24.39
C LEU A 233 -7.79 -7.97 23.48
N ILE A 234 -6.95 -7.63 22.49
CA ILE A 234 -6.31 -8.62 21.62
C ILE A 234 -5.39 -9.53 22.42
N LEU A 235 -4.55 -8.97 23.31
CA LEU A 235 -3.68 -9.75 24.19
C LEU A 235 -4.46 -10.69 25.11
N ALA A 236 -5.57 -10.22 25.66
CA ALA A 236 -6.42 -11.03 26.53
C ALA A 236 -7.09 -12.19 25.77
N ARG A 237 -7.45 -12.00 24.50
CA ARG A 237 -8.14 -13.02 23.68
C ARG A 237 -7.20 -14.00 23.00
N HIS A 238 -6.05 -13.54 22.50
CA HIS A 238 -5.19 -14.30 21.60
C HIS A 238 -3.72 -14.36 22.04
N GLY A 239 -3.34 -13.68 23.12
CA GLY A 239 -1.96 -13.54 23.54
C GLY A 239 -1.13 -12.71 22.56
N LEU A 240 0.20 -12.84 22.64
CA LEU A 240 1.15 -12.14 21.74
C LEU A 240 1.29 -12.81 20.38
N SER A 241 0.83 -14.06 20.24
CA SER A 241 1.07 -14.88 19.03
C SER A 241 0.70 -14.19 17.72
N PRO A 242 -0.49 -13.56 17.55
CA PRO A 242 -0.82 -12.91 16.29
C PRO A 242 0.16 -11.81 15.88
N PHE A 243 0.58 -10.97 16.82
CA PHE A 243 1.53 -9.88 16.55
C PHE A 243 2.93 -10.40 16.19
N LEU A 244 3.41 -11.45 16.88
CA LEU A 244 4.70 -12.07 16.59
C LEU A 244 4.70 -12.77 15.23
N ASN A 245 3.62 -13.46 14.88
CA ASN A 245 3.47 -14.11 13.57
C ASN A 245 3.43 -13.08 12.44
N ALA A 246 2.66 -12.01 12.59
CA ALA A 246 2.60 -10.92 11.62
C ALA A 246 3.96 -10.25 11.44
N ALA A 247 4.68 -9.96 12.53
CA ALA A 247 6.04 -9.40 12.47
C ALA A 247 7.02 -10.36 11.77
N ALA A 248 6.98 -11.65 12.10
CA ALA A 248 7.83 -12.67 11.47
C ALA A 248 7.55 -12.80 9.97
N SER A 249 6.29 -12.67 9.52
CA SER A 249 5.94 -12.70 8.10
C SER A 249 6.55 -11.51 7.33
N GLY A 250 6.64 -10.35 7.95
CA GLY A 250 7.26 -9.14 7.38
C GLY A 250 8.78 -9.27 7.23
N LEU A 251 9.47 -9.83 8.23
CA LEU A 251 10.91 -10.05 8.20
C LEU A 251 11.35 -11.10 7.16
N GLN A 252 10.51 -12.09 6.89
CA GLN A 252 10.80 -13.14 5.88
C GLN A 252 10.76 -12.64 4.43
N ALA A 253 10.33 -11.43 4.21
CA ALA A 253 10.33 -10.80 2.89
C ALA A 253 11.65 -10.09 2.55
N PHE A 254 12.70 -10.29 3.35
CA PHE A 254 14.05 -9.82 3.06
C PHE A 254 14.59 -10.59 1.84
N ASP A 255 14.44 -9.99 0.68
CA ASP A 255 15.01 -10.51 -0.56
C ASP A 255 16.23 -9.64 -0.92
N PRO A 256 17.43 -10.24 -1.05
CA PRO A 256 18.62 -9.52 -1.54
C PRO A 256 18.38 -8.80 -2.87
N THR A 257 17.47 -9.29 -3.72
CA THR A 257 17.09 -8.64 -4.98
C THR A 257 16.41 -7.28 -4.75
N SER A 258 15.75 -7.06 -3.62
CA SER A 258 15.18 -5.76 -3.25
C SER A 258 16.25 -4.69 -3.07
N TYR A 259 17.48 -5.06 -2.65
CA TYR A 259 18.62 -4.13 -2.56
C TYR A 259 19.25 -3.85 -3.91
N THR A 260 19.35 -4.84 -4.80
CA THR A 260 19.77 -4.61 -6.19
C THR A 260 18.79 -3.71 -6.93
N LEU A 261 17.50 -3.86 -6.68
CA LEU A 261 16.46 -2.95 -7.20
C LEU A 261 16.62 -1.53 -6.65
N PHE A 262 17.00 -1.38 -5.37
CA PHE A 262 17.32 -0.07 -4.80
C PHE A 262 18.53 0.58 -5.49
N LEU A 263 19.54 -0.19 -5.86
CA LEU A 263 20.71 0.29 -6.59
C LEU A 263 20.40 0.65 -8.04
N THR A 264 19.40 0.05 -8.67
CA THR A 264 18.99 0.36 -10.05
C THR A 264 18.11 1.61 -10.17
N LEU A 265 17.64 2.18 -9.05
CA LEU A 265 16.89 3.44 -8.93
C LEU A 265 15.56 3.52 -9.68
N SER A 266 15.42 2.89 -10.84
CA SER A 266 14.21 2.95 -11.66
C SER A 266 12.98 2.38 -10.95
N SER A 267 13.17 1.35 -10.12
CA SER A 267 12.11 0.71 -9.36
C SER A 267 11.78 1.41 -8.04
N VAL A 268 12.62 2.37 -7.60
CA VAL A 268 12.40 3.11 -6.33
C VAL A 268 11.33 4.16 -6.50
N THR A 269 11.18 4.72 -7.69
CA THR A 269 10.28 5.85 -7.98
C THR A 269 9.07 5.44 -8.83
N ASP A 270 9.11 4.26 -9.47
CA ASP A 270 8.11 3.77 -10.44
C ASP A 270 7.86 4.73 -11.62
N GLU A 271 8.90 5.42 -12.05
CA GLU A 271 8.84 6.26 -13.25
C GLU A 271 8.81 5.38 -14.50
N VAL A 272 7.89 5.67 -15.41
CA VAL A 272 7.62 4.83 -16.58
C VAL A 272 8.71 4.98 -17.67
N PHE A 273 9.25 6.20 -17.85
CA PHE A 273 10.14 6.50 -18.99
C PHE A 273 11.61 6.56 -18.57
N LEU A 274 11.99 7.58 -17.83
CA LEU A 274 13.37 7.82 -17.40
C LEU A 274 13.42 7.95 -15.88
N PRO A 275 14.47 7.46 -15.20
CA PRO A 275 14.57 7.55 -13.73
C PRO A 275 15.01 8.96 -13.28
N VAL A 276 14.25 10.01 -13.64
CA VAL A 276 14.56 11.41 -13.32
C VAL A 276 14.51 11.63 -11.81
N LEU A 277 13.43 11.20 -11.14
CA LEU A 277 13.34 11.31 -9.67
C LEU A 277 14.36 10.40 -8.97
N GLY A 278 14.63 9.23 -9.53
CA GLY A 278 15.70 8.35 -9.06
C GLY A 278 17.06 9.06 -9.12
N THR A 279 17.40 9.66 -10.26
CA THR A 279 18.64 10.44 -10.44
C THR A 279 18.69 11.64 -9.50
N LEU A 280 17.58 12.38 -9.37
CA LEU A 280 17.49 13.51 -8.44
C LEU A 280 17.60 13.06 -6.97
N THR A 281 17.15 11.86 -6.64
CA THR A 281 17.36 11.26 -5.32
C THR A 281 18.84 11.08 -5.04
N LEU A 282 19.62 10.49 -5.96
CA LEU A 282 21.08 10.34 -5.78
C LEU A 282 21.78 11.69 -5.63
N LEU A 283 21.49 12.63 -6.52
CA LEU A 283 22.04 13.98 -6.44
C LEU A 283 21.67 14.65 -5.11
N GLY A 284 20.43 14.46 -4.67
CA GLY A 284 19.95 14.98 -3.40
C GLY A 284 20.64 14.35 -2.19
N LEU A 285 20.97 13.06 -2.23
CA LEU A 285 21.77 12.40 -1.20
C LEU A 285 23.18 13.01 -1.11
N VAL A 286 23.83 13.25 -2.26
CA VAL A 286 25.14 13.93 -2.30
C VAL A 286 25.04 15.32 -1.67
N VAL A 287 24.02 16.12 -2.04
CA VAL A 287 23.80 17.44 -1.44
C VAL A 287 23.52 17.34 0.07
N THR A 288 22.78 16.33 0.49
CA THR A 288 22.47 16.09 1.91
C THR A 288 23.73 15.79 2.72
N ILE A 289 24.66 15.00 2.14
CA ILE A 289 25.98 14.73 2.71
C ILE A 289 26.81 16.02 2.78
N GLN A 290 26.91 16.78 1.70
CA GLN A 290 27.65 18.04 1.65
C GLN A 290 27.14 19.07 2.68
N LYS A 291 25.81 19.12 2.87
CA LYS A 291 25.17 19.98 3.88
C LYS A 291 25.26 19.43 5.31
N ARG A 292 25.87 18.27 5.50
CA ARG A 292 25.95 17.55 6.80
C ARG A 292 24.59 17.33 7.45
N ALA A 293 23.52 17.18 6.64
CA ALA A 293 22.17 16.90 7.12
C ALA A 293 21.98 15.40 7.42
N TRP A 294 22.82 14.88 8.34
CA TRP A 294 22.91 13.46 8.70
C TRP A 294 21.58 12.88 9.16
N TRP A 295 20.75 13.68 9.83
CA TRP A 295 19.41 13.29 10.26
C TRP A 295 18.52 12.88 9.08
N LEU A 296 18.55 13.65 7.96
CA LEU A 296 17.75 13.38 6.77
C LEU A 296 18.30 12.17 6.00
N LEU A 297 19.62 12.02 5.93
CA LEU A 297 20.28 10.87 5.35
C LEU A 297 19.91 9.59 6.10
N SER A 298 20.02 9.61 7.43
CA SER A 298 19.65 8.47 8.28
C SER A 298 18.16 8.16 8.18
N TRP A 299 17.31 9.19 8.13
CA TRP A 299 15.86 9.00 7.95
C TRP A 299 15.52 8.40 6.58
N PHE A 300 16.25 8.76 5.53
CA PHE A 300 16.07 8.17 4.20
C PHE A 300 16.38 6.66 4.19
N TYR A 301 17.43 6.21 4.87
CA TYR A 301 17.80 4.80 4.91
C TYR A 301 17.03 3.97 5.95
N LEU A 302 16.40 4.61 6.91
CA LEU A 302 15.69 3.93 8.00
C LEU A 302 14.63 2.92 7.52
N PRO A 303 13.75 3.23 6.55
CA PRO A 303 12.72 2.30 6.11
C PRO A 303 13.28 0.96 5.61
N ILE A 304 14.48 0.96 5.03
CA ILE A 304 15.15 -0.26 4.54
C ILE A 304 15.43 -1.22 5.70
N ILE A 305 15.75 -0.67 6.89
CA ILE A 305 16.10 -1.47 8.06
C ILE A 305 14.86 -1.96 8.80
N ILE A 306 13.87 -1.08 8.98
CA ILE A 306 12.69 -1.36 9.84
C ILE A 306 11.58 -2.12 9.14
N ALA A 307 11.44 -1.95 7.84
CA ALA A 307 10.36 -2.52 7.04
C ALA A 307 10.84 -2.96 5.65
N PRO A 308 11.76 -3.95 5.57
CA PRO A 308 12.39 -4.33 4.29
C PRO A 308 11.39 -4.75 3.22
N ARG A 309 10.22 -5.27 3.60
CA ARG A 309 9.15 -5.62 2.65
C ARG A 309 8.50 -4.40 1.99
N ASN A 310 8.31 -3.32 2.75
CA ASN A 310 7.51 -2.15 2.34
C ASN A 310 8.31 -0.85 2.35
N PHE A 311 9.66 -0.92 2.41
CA PHE A 311 10.51 0.26 2.55
C PHE A 311 10.28 1.30 1.44
N LEU A 312 9.97 0.85 0.22
CA LEU A 312 9.71 1.73 -0.92
C LEU A 312 8.53 2.67 -0.68
N ASN A 313 7.52 2.24 0.05
CA ASN A 313 6.35 3.05 0.37
C ASN A 313 6.64 4.06 1.50
N PHE A 314 7.57 3.75 2.39
CA PHE A 314 7.91 4.62 3.53
C PHE A 314 9.00 5.64 3.21
N ILE A 315 9.91 5.28 2.29
CA ILE A 315 10.99 6.17 1.87
C ILE A 315 10.47 7.44 1.17
N VAL A 316 9.25 7.43 0.65
CA VAL A 316 8.63 8.52 -0.12
C VAL A 316 8.68 9.86 0.60
N VAL A 317 8.45 9.84 1.92
CA VAL A 317 8.44 11.06 2.75
C VAL A 317 9.84 11.69 2.80
N PRO A 318 10.91 11.02 3.30
CA PRO A 318 12.26 11.60 3.27
C PRO A 318 12.80 11.77 1.86
N MET A 319 12.45 10.92 0.89
CA MET A 319 12.87 11.03 -0.50
C MET A 319 12.40 12.33 -1.15
N SER A 320 11.15 12.73 -0.94
CA SER A 320 10.63 14.00 -1.45
C SER A 320 11.42 15.21 -0.94
N LEU A 321 11.90 15.16 0.32
CA LEU A 321 12.75 16.20 0.90
C LEU A 321 14.16 16.18 0.30
N VAL A 322 14.74 14.99 0.09
CA VAL A 322 16.05 14.80 -0.54
C VAL A 322 16.05 15.29 -1.98
N ILE A 323 15.05 14.93 -2.78
CA ILE A 323 14.89 15.43 -4.16
C ILE A 323 14.79 16.95 -4.17
N THR A 324 14.03 17.54 -3.23
CA THR A 324 13.92 19.00 -3.11
C THR A 324 15.29 19.64 -2.89
N HIS A 325 16.17 19.03 -2.08
CA HIS A 325 17.55 19.50 -1.89
C HIS A 325 18.36 19.47 -3.20
N ALA A 326 18.21 18.44 -4.03
CA ALA A 326 18.86 18.39 -5.35
C ALA A 326 18.38 19.53 -6.26
N VAL A 327 17.07 19.68 -6.39
CA VAL A 327 16.47 20.70 -7.26
C VAL A 327 16.88 22.10 -6.81
N THR A 328 16.75 22.42 -5.52
CA THR A 328 16.99 23.79 -5.02
C THR A 328 18.46 24.15 -4.90
N SER A 329 19.37 23.17 -4.75
CA SER A 329 20.79 23.44 -4.52
C SER A 329 21.67 23.20 -5.75
N LEU A 330 21.22 22.39 -6.70
CA LEU A 330 21.97 22.09 -7.93
C LEU A 330 21.24 22.58 -9.18
N LEU A 331 20.01 22.16 -9.42
CA LEU A 331 19.33 22.41 -10.68
C LEU A 331 18.91 23.88 -10.83
N LEU A 332 18.26 24.47 -9.84
CA LEU A 332 17.84 25.86 -9.92
C LEU A 332 19.04 26.84 -10.08
N PRO A 333 20.13 26.72 -9.29
CA PRO A 333 21.32 27.53 -9.53
C PRO A 333 21.97 27.31 -10.89
N PHE A 334 22.05 26.04 -11.36
CA PHE A 334 22.59 25.72 -12.68
C PHE A 334 21.80 26.39 -13.80
N PHE A 335 20.47 26.27 -13.79
CA PHE A 335 19.63 26.91 -14.80
C PHE A 335 19.68 28.45 -14.73
N THR A 336 19.71 29.05 -13.52
CA THR A 336 19.79 30.50 -13.37
C THR A 336 21.15 31.06 -13.80
N HIS A 337 22.23 30.26 -13.77
CA HIS A 337 23.54 30.67 -14.22
C HIS A 337 23.69 30.62 -15.75
N ILE A 338 23.15 29.54 -16.37
CA ILE A 338 23.26 29.34 -17.83
C ILE A 338 22.30 30.22 -18.63
N ILE A 339 21.11 30.50 -18.07
CA ILE A 339 20.01 31.17 -18.77
C ILE A 339 19.87 32.60 -18.26
N LYS A 340 20.74 33.51 -18.69
CA LYS A 340 20.63 34.96 -18.50
C LYS A 340 20.11 35.64 -19.78
N PRO A 341 19.22 36.65 -19.67
CA PRO A 341 18.30 37.10 -18.63
C PRO A 341 16.99 36.29 -18.66
N PHE A 342 16.08 36.49 -17.69
CA PHE A 342 14.78 35.83 -17.54
C PHE A 342 14.01 35.83 -18.86
N SER A 343 14.13 34.76 -19.63
CA SER A 343 13.57 34.61 -20.97
C SER A 343 12.49 33.48 -20.94
N PHE A 344 11.66 33.43 -21.97
CA PHE A 344 10.72 32.35 -22.19
C PHE A 344 11.38 30.96 -22.07
N ARG A 345 12.67 30.84 -22.46
CA ARG A 345 13.47 29.61 -22.34
C ARG A 345 13.72 29.21 -20.87
N SER A 346 13.92 30.18 -19.98
CA SER A 346 14.07 29.91 -18.53
C SER A 346 12.78 29.37 -17.91
N LEU A 347 11.64 29.92 -18.31
CA LEU A 347 10.33 29.43 -17.89
C LEU A 347 10.08 28.01 -18.39
N LEU A 348 10.38 27.73 -19.66
CA LEU A 348 10.30 26.38 -20.23
C LEU A 348 11.19 25.39 -19.49
N ALA A 349 12.44 25.72 -19.18
CA ALA A 349 13.35 24.85 -18.44
C ALA A 349 12.82 24.54 -17.02
N LEU A 350 12.21 25.51 -16.37
CA LEU A 350 11.57 25.30 -15.04
C LEU A 350 10.31 24.44 -15.13
N LEU A 351 9.61 24.45 -16.26
CA LEU A 351 8.38 23.66 -16.46
C LEU A 351 8.66 22.24 -16.97
N ILE A 352 9.82 21.97 -17.59
CA ILE A 352 10.15 20.65 -18.14
C ILE A 352 10.07 19.55 -17.08
N ILE A 353 10.68 19.77 -15.90
CA ILE A 353 10.69 18.76 -14.83
C ILE A 353 9.28 18.50 -14.29
N PRO A 354 8.51 19.51 -13.83
CA PRO A 354 7.14 19.30 -13.40
C PRO A 354 6.25 18.65 -14.47
N LEU A 355 6.40 19.05 -15.73
CA LEU A 355 5.66 18.46 -16.85
C LEU A 355 6.04 16.99 -17.07
N TYR A 356 7.35 16.69 -17.06
CA TYR A 356 7.82 15.29 -17.15
C TYR A 356 7.26 14.45 -16.01
N LEU A 357 7.31 14.94 -14.77
CA LEU A 357 6.79 14.23 -13.60
C LEU A 357 5.28 13.99 -13.72
N LEU A 358 4.54 14.97 -14.22
CA LEU A 358 3.11 14.85 -14.46
C LEU A 358 2.82 13.79 -15.54
N VAL A 359 3.54 13.85 -16.66
CA VAL A 359 3.39 12.87 -17.75
C VAL A 359 3.77 11.47 -17.29
N SER A 360 4.85 11.31 -16.52
CA SER A 360 5.25 10.04 -15.94
C SER A 360 4.21 9.49 -14.94
N ALA A 361 3.67 10.35 -14.06
CA ALA A 361 2.60 9.97 -13.15
C ALA A 361 1.32 9.57 -13.88
N ILE A 362 0.94 10.29 -14.94
CA ILE A 362 -0.21 9.92 -15.78
C ILE A 362 0.07 8.59 -16.49
N ALA A 363 1.23 8.39 -17.09
CA ALA A 363 1.58 7.15 -17.75
C ALA A 363 1.57 5.95 -16.80
N PHE A 364 1.97 6.15 -15.54
CA PHE A 364 1.93 5.12 -14.51
C PHE A 364 0.50 4.66 -14.19
N ILE A 365 -0.48 5.58 -14.18
CA ILE A 365 -1.87 5.28 -13.84
C ILE A 365 -2.74 4.84 -15.04
N LEU A 366 -2.18 4.81 -16.25
CA LEU A 366 -2.93 4.38 -17.43
C LEU A 366 -3.35 2.89 -17.33
N PRO A 367 -4.48 2.51 -17.96
CA PRO A 367 -4.93 1.13 -18.00
C PRO A 367 -3.84 0.19 -18.55
N GLY A 368 -3.70 -0.98 -17.92
CA GLY A 368 -2.66 -1.97 -18.25
C GLY A 368 -1.49 -2.00 -17.26
N ASN A 369 -1.41 -1.05 -16.33
CA ASN A 369 -0.49 -1.18 -15.23
C ASN A 369 -0.99 -2.27 -14.24
N ARG A 370 -0.19 -3.31 -14.05
CA ARG A 370 -0.53 -4.47 -13.21
C ARG A 370 -0.77 -4.14 -11.74
N TYR A 371 -0.26 -3.00 -11.25
CA TYR A 371 -0.54 -2.52 -9.89
C TYR A 371 -2.03 -2.22 -9.68
N PHE A 372 -2.73 -1.79 -10.74
CA PHE A 372 -4.14 -1.37 -10.69
C PHE A 372 -5.10 -2.42 -11.24
N ASP A 373 -4.67 -3.68 -11.25
CA ASP A 373 -5.56 -4.79 -11.60
C ASP A 373 -6.72 -4.91 -10.61
N SER A 374 -7.83 -5.46 -11.07
CA SER A 374 -9.05 -5.62 -10.27
C SER A 374 -9.89 -6.78 -10.79
N VAL A 375 -10.74 -7.32 -9.93
CA VAL A 375 -11.68 -8.38 -10.33
C VAL A 375 -12.59 -7.87 -11.46
N SER A 376 -12.56 -8.57 -12.59
CA SER A 376 -13.36 -8.25 -13.78
C SER A 376 -14.84 -8.58 -13.58
N SER A 377 -15.68 -8.06 -14.44
CA SER A 377 -17.12 -8.38 -14.42
C SER A 377 -17.40 -9.87 -14.64
N SER A 378 -16.63 -10.52 -15.53
CA SER A 378 -16.74 -11.96 -15.78
C SER A 378 -16.33 -12.80 -14.58
N GLU A 379 -15.25 -12.41 -13.90
CA GLU A 379 -14.82 -13.07 -12.67
C GLU A 379 -15.84 -12.87 -11.54
N LYS A 380 -16.34 -11.65 -11.39
CA LYS A 380 -17.40 -11.36 -10.40
C LYS A 380 -18.63 -12.23 -10.62
N THR A 381 -19.11 -12.35 -11.87
CA THR A 381 -20.25 -13.21 -12.20
C THR A 381 -19.95 -14.69 -11.89
N ALA A 382 -18.73 -15.17 -12.16
CA ALA A 382 -18.32 -16.51 -11.82
C ALA A 382 -18.27 -16.74 -10.29
N ILE A 383 -17.79 -15.77 -9.52
CA ILE A 383 -17.77 -15.83 -8.05
C ILE A 383 -19.21 -15.82 -7.48
N GLU A 384 -20.10 -15.03 -8.06
CA GLU A 384 -21.51 -15.02 -7.67
C GLU A 384 -22.17 -16.38 -7.94
N TRP A 385 -21.88 -17.01 -9.10
CA TRP A 385 -22.30 -18.38 -9.41
C TRP A 385 -21.77 -19.37 -8.36
N VAL A 386 -20.48 -19.29 -8.00
CA VAL A 386 -19.88 -20.14 -6.96
C VAL A 386 -20.65 -20.00 -5.64
N LYS A 387 -20.93 -18.78 -5.22
CA LYS A 387 -21.67 -18.51 -3.98
C LYS A 387 -23.04 -19.15 -3.99
N GLN A 388 -23.73 -19.15 -5.14
CA GLN A 388 -25.12 -19.61 -5.26
C GLN A 388 -25.22 -21.13 -5.45
N TYR A 389 -24.32 -21.73 -6.25
CA TYR A 389 -24.49 -23.10 -6.74
C TYR A 389 -23.48 -24.12 -6.19
N THR A 390 -22.55 -23.72 -5.32
CA THR A 390 -21.65 -24.67 -4.66
C THR A 390 -21.95 -24.80 -3.17
N PRO A 391 -21.72 -25.98 -2.55
CA PRO A 391 -21.94 -26.15 -1.12
C PRO A 391 -21.13 -25.17 -0.26
N PRO A 392 -21.63 -24.74 0.91
CA PRO A 392 -20.81 -24.04 1.90
C PRO A 392 -19.54 -24.83 2.22
N ASN A 393 -18.43 -24.15 2.54
CA ASN A 393 -17.12 -24.76 2.83
C ASN A 393 -16.47 -25.52 1.65
N SER A 394 -16.99 -25.40 0.43
CA SER A 394 -16.31 -25.92 -0.76
C SER A 394 -14.91 -25.32 -0.90
N ARG A 395 -13.94 -26.18 -1.30
CA ARG A 395 -12.53 -25.83 -1.40
C ARG A 395 -12.11 -25.65 -2.85
N PHE A 396 -11.55 -24.48 -3.13
CA PHE A 396 -11.15 -24.07 -4.47
C PHE A 396 -9.64 -23.90 -4.59
N LEU A 397 -9.12 -24.28 -5.76
CA LEU A 397 -7.88 -23.73 -6.31
C LEU A 397 -8.24 -22.61 -7.27
N ILE A 398 -7.63 -21.45 -7.09
CA ILE A 398 -7.81 -20.29 -7.95
C ILE A 398 -6.57 -20.15 -8.81
N LEU A 399 -6.76 -20.20 -10.13
CA LEU A 399 -5.72 -20.06 -11.13
C LEU A 399 -5.99 -18.78 -11.93
N SER A 400 -5.22 -17.76 -11.63
CA SER A 400 -5.26 -16.47 -12.33
C SER A 400 -4.16 -16.37 -13.38
N PRO A 401 -4.34 -15.59 -14.47
CA PRO A 401 -3.36 -15.47 -15.55
C PRO A 401 -2.08 -14.75 -15.16
N GLN A 402 -2.01 -14.17 -13.97
CA GLN A 402 -0.89 -13.37 -13.51
C GLN A 402 0.33 -14.23 -13.12
N ILE A 403 0.97 -14.82 -14.11
CA ILE A 403 2.10 -15.77 -13.96
C ILE A 403 3.29 -15.13 -13.26
N PHE A 404 3.53 -13.84 -13.50
CA PHE A 404 4.67 -13.09 -12.96
C PHE A 404 4.33 -12.20 -11.75
N SER A 405 3.05 -12.10 -11.35
CA SER A 405 2.67 -11.29 -10.20
C SER A 405 3.00 -12.01 -8.89
N SER A 406 3.42 -11.23 -7.91
CA SER A 406 3.49 -11.71 -6.54
C SER A 406 2.08 -12.03 -6.03
N TRP A 407 1.96 -12.92 -5.04
CA TRP A 407 0.68 -13.25 -4.39
C TRP A 407 -0.08 -12.00 -3.89
N GLY A 408 0.62 -10.93 -3.55
CA GLY A 408 0.03 -9.66 -3.11
C GLY A 408 -0.53 -8.78 -4.23
N MET A 409 -0.43 -9.24 -5.49
CA MET A 409 -0.93 -8.55 -6.68
C MET A 409 -2.01 -9.37 -7.41
N ASP A 410 -2.45 -10.47 -6.83
CA ASP A 410 -3.48 -11.35 -7.38
C ASP A 410 -4.84 -10.98 -6.76
N SER A 411 -5.54 -10.05 -7.41
CA SER A 411 -6.83 -9.54 -6.94
C SER A 411 -7.88 -10.65 -6.84
N LEU A 412 -7.96 -11.54 -7.84
CA LEU A 412 -8.93 -12.63 -7.85
C LEU A 412 -8.72 -13.57 -6.66
N LEU A 413 -7.45 -13.93 -6.37
CA LEU A 413 -7.11 -14.84 -5.28
C LEU A 413 -7.56 -14.30 -3.91
N GLU A 414 -7.44 -13.00 -3.68
CA GLU A 414 -7.80 -12.38 -2.41
C GLU A 414 -9.31 -12.09 -2.30
N TRP A 415 -9.94 -11.61 -3.39
CA TRP A 415 -11.36 -11.27 -3.36
C TRP A 415 -12.28 -12.49 -3.44
N PHE A 416 -11.80 -13.61 -3.97
CA PHE A 416 -12.61 -14.83 -4.11
C PHE A 416 -13.23 -15.29 -2.79
N PRO A 417 -12.49 -15.52 -1.69
CA PRO A 417 -13.11 -15.96 -0.43
C PRO A 417 -14.05 -14.91 0.17
N ALA A 418 -13.76 -13.62 0.00
CA ALA A 418 -14.59 -12.54 0.51
C ALA A 418 -15.97 -12.48 -0.17
N LEU A 419 -16.02 -12.68 -1.48
CA LEU A 419 -17.25 -12.56 -2.26
C LEU A 419 -18.02 -13.89 -2.35
N SER A 420 -17.33 -15.01 -2.58
CA SER A 420 -17.94 -16.33 -2.70
C SER A 420 -18.37 -16.92 -1.37
N GLN A 421 -17.72 -16.52 -0.25
CA GLN A 421 -17.84 -17.18 1.05
C GLN A 421 -17.47 -18.68 0.95
N ARG A 422 -16.48 -19.02 0.11
CA ARG A 422 -15.90 -20.36 -0.06
C ARG A 422 -14.43 -20.32 0.26
N ILE A 423 -13.82 -21.49 0.44
CA ILE A 423 -12.43 -21.60 0.87
C ILE A 423 -11.51 -21.59 -0.36
N SER A 424 -10.59 -20.62 -0.40
CA SER A 424 -9.44 -20.65 -1.30
C SER A 424 -8.24 -21.26 -0.60
N LEU A 425 -7.72 -22.37 -1.12
CA LEU A 425 -6.62 -23.10 -0.49
C LEU A 425 -5.28 -22.36 -0.60
N ALA A 426 -5.10 -21.54 -1.62
CA ALA A 426 -3.83 -20.88 -1.92
C ALA A 426 -3.76 -19.41 -1.50
N THR A 427 -4.83 -18.83 -0.94
CA THR A 427 -4.85 -17.43 -0.49
C THR A 427 -3.97 -17.24 0.74
N PRO A 428 -2.89 -16.43 0.67
CA PRO A 428 -2.02 -16.17 1.82
C PRO A 428 -2.56 -15.09 2.76
N GLN A 429 -3.40 -14.17 2.26
CA GLN A 429 -3.89 -13.00 3.00
C GLN A 429 -4.59 -13.42 4.30
N GLY A 430 -4.22 -12.76 5.38
CA GLY A 430 -4.70 -13.02 6.73
C GLY A 430 -3.97 -14.15 7.45
N THR A 431 -3.32 -15.07 6.73
CA THR A 431 -2.59 -16.17 7.37
C THR A 431 -1.29 -15.73 8.04
N GLU A 432 -0.87 -14.47 7.84
CA GLU A 432 0.22 -13.82 8.57
C GLU A 432 -0.03 -13.77 10.10
N TRP A 433 -1.29 -13.78 10.50
CA TRP A 433 -1.70 -13.74 11.91
C TRP A 433 -1.79 -15.13 12.55
N LEU A 434 -1.67 -16.19 11.74
CA LEU A 434 -1.78 -17.58 12.17
C LEU A 434 -0.43 -18.17 12.60
N PRO A 435 -0.41 -19.10 13.58
CA PRO A 435 0.79 -19.83 13.99
C PRO A 435 1.27 -20.81 12.90
N ASN A 436 2.35 -21.54 13.21
CA ASN A 436 2.82 -22.71 12.44
C ASN A 436 3.24 -22.42 10.99
N HIS A 437 3.67 -21.20 10.69
CA HIS A 437 4.12 -20.79 9.36
C HIS A 437 3.06 -20.93 8.24
N GLU A 438 1.77 -20.85 8.58
CA GLU A 438 0.66 -20.94 7.63
C GLU A 438 0.84 -19.98 6.45
N PHE A 439 1.28 -18.75 6.70
CA PHE A 439 1.59 -17.78 5.65
C PHE A 439 2.61 -18.31 4.64
N ARG A 440 3.73 -18.87 5.15
CA ARG A 440 4.77 -19.44 4.28
C ARG A 440 4.26 -20.64 3.50
N LEU A 441 3.42 -21.47 4.12
CA LEU A 441 2.82 -22.63 3.46
C LEU A 441 1.92 -22.21 2.31
N ARG A 442 1.01 -21.25 2.54
CA ARG A 442 0.10 -20.74 1.50
C ARG A 442 0.84 -20.03 0.37
N LYS A 443 1.85 -19.22 0.69
CA LYS A 443 2.72 -18.59 -0.31
C LYS A 443 3.44 -19.63 -1.18
N LYS A 444 4.00 -20.68 -0.57
CA LYS A 444 4.63 -21.78 -1.32
C LYS A 444 3.63 -22.56 -2.17
N LEU A 445 2.42 -22.81 -1.66
CA LEU A 445 1.36 -23.47 -2.41
C LEU A 445 1.00 -22.65 -3.65
N HIS A 446 0.76 -21.36 -3.49
CA HIS A 446 0.48 -20.45 -4.61
C HIS A 446 1.58 -20.48 -5.69
N GLN A 447 2.86 -20.46 -5.30
CA GLN A 447 3.98 -20.56 -6.22
C GLN A 447 4.03 -21.92 -6.94
N LYS A 448 3.75 -23.02 -6.23
CA LYS A 448 3.74 -24.37 -6.83
C LYS A 448 2.60 -24.55 -7.82
N ILE A 449 1.40 -24.05 -7.51
CA ILE A 449 0.24 -24.08 -8.42
C ILE A 449 0.59 -23.36 -9.73
N LYS A 450 1.22 -22.21 -9.68
CA LYS A 450 1.68 -21.48 -10.88
C LYS A 450 2.64 -22.31 -11.74
N GLY A 451 3.52 -23.08 -11.11
CA GLY A 451 4.43 -23.99 -11.82
C GLY A 451 3.72 -25.12 -12.60
N CYS A 452 2.44 -25.40 -12.31
CA CYS A 452 1.67 -26.43 -13.01
C CYS A 452 0.94 -25.92 -14.26
N TYR A 453 0.96 -24.64 -14.57
CA TYR A 453 0.18 -24.10 -15.70
C TYR A 453 0.60 -24.66 -17.06
N LEU A 454 1.86 -25.03 -17.23
CA LEU A 454 2.42 -25.63 -18.44
C LEU A 454 2.56 -27.16 -18.35
N GLN A 455 2.03 -27.79 -17.30
CA GLN A 455 2.17 -29.20 -17.03
C GLN A 455 0.82 -29.91 -17.12
N ASP A 456 0.87 -31.26 -17.10
CA ASP A 456 -0.30 -32.12 -17.03
C ASP A 456 -1.12 -31.83 -15.74
N PRO A 457 -2.47 -31.96 -15.75
CA PRO A 457 -3.32 -31.79 -14.57
C PRO A 457 -2.90 -32.59 -13.34
N SER A 458 -2.25 -33.76 -13.52
CA SER A 458 -1.68 -34.55 -12.43
C SER A 458 -0.67 -33.76 -11.57
N CYS A 459 -0.05 -32.71 -12.13
CA CYS A 459 0.82 -31.81 -11.38
C CYS A 459 0.07 -31.17 -10.20
N LEU A 460 -1.17 -30.71 -10.40
CA LEU A 460 -1.98 -30.09 -9.32
C LEU A 460 -2.28 -31.10 -8.20
N GLU A 461 -2.55 -32.36 -8.56
CA GLU A 461 -2.84 -33.41 -7.59
C GLU A 461 -1.56 -33.82 -6.83
N SER A 462 -0.43 -33.91 -7.53
CA SER A 462 0.86 -34.28 -6.96
C SER A 462 1.34 -33.28 -5.88
N ILE A 463 0.95 -32.01 -5.97
CA ILE A 463 1.24 -31.00 -4.94
C ILE A 463 0.69 -31.47 -3.60
N PHE A 464 -0.58 -31.90 -3.54
CA PHE A 464 -1.24 -32.29 -2.30
C PHE A 464 -0.78 -33.66 -1.76
N SER A 465 -0.19 -34.49 -2.61
CA SER A 465 0.45 -35.74 -2.19
C SER A 465 1.85 -35.54 -1.61
N SER A 466 2.45 -34.37 -1.82
CA SER A 466 3.81 -34.07 -1.33
C SER A 466 3.85 -33.93 0.20
N PRO A 467 4.97 -34.27 0.87
CA PRO A 467 5.10 -34.15 2.33
C PRO A 467 4.82 -32.75 2.87
N THR A 468 5.09 -31.71 2.08
CA THR A 468 4.91 -30.31 2.46
C THR A 468 3.43 -29.91 2.56
N PHE A 469 2.57 -30.45 1.70
CA PHE A 469 1.18 -30.00 1.56
C PHE A 469 0.15 -31.08 1.91
N ARG A 470 0.57 -32.31 2.25
CA ARG A 470 -0.34 -33.41 2.60
C ARG A 470 -1.26 -33.13 3.80
N SER A 471 -0.92 -32.18 4.64
CA SER A 471 -1.78 -31.71 5.75
C SER A 471 -2.93 -30.83 5.28
N LEU A 472 -2.85 -30.27 4.07
CA LEU A 472 -3.93 -29.49 3.49
C LEU A 472 -4.98 -30.41 2.89
N PRO A 473 -6.27 -30.06 3.01
CA PRO A 473 -7.33 -30.82 2.35
C PRO A 473 -7.20 -30.66 0.83
N ILE A 474 -7.56 -31.72 0.10
CA ILE A 474 -7.60 -31.64 -1.37
C ILE A 474 -8.71 -30.69 -1.82
N PHE A 475 -8.52 -30.05 -2.96
CA PHE A 475 -9.53 -29.19 -3.58
C PHE A 475 -10.72 -30.01 -4.12
N GLN A 476 -11.85 -29.35 -4.24
CA GLN A 476 -13.07 -29.91 -4.85
C GLN A 476 -13.38 -29.23 -6.18
N TYR A 477 -12.91 -27.99 -6.33
CA TYR A 477 -13.11 -27.19 -7.53
C TYR A 477 -11.84 -26.48 -7.94
N ILE A 478 -11.70 -26.23 -9.23
CA ILE A 478 -10.68 -25.38 -9.82
C ILE A 478 -11.41 -24.25 -10.53
N LEU A 479 -11.11 -22.99 -10.20
CA LEU A 479 -11.53 -21.82 -10.93
C LEU A 479 -10.33 -21.31 -11.73
N ILE A 480 -10.47 -21.23 -13.05
CA ILE A 480 -9.46 -20.73 -13.97
C ILE A 480 -9.99 -19.43 -14.58
N SER A 481 -9.26 -18.33 -14.38
CA SER A 481 -9.48 -17.08 -15.09
C SER A 481 -8.46 -16.93 -16.22
N ARG A 482 -8.90 -16.40 -17.36
CA ARG A 482 -8.08 -16.11 -18.54
C ARG A 482 -8.00 -14.61 -18.73
N ASP A 483 -6.81 -14.08 -18.95
CA ASP A 483 -6.64 -12.68 -19.27
C ASP A 483 -6.99 -12.44 -20.75
N ASN A 484 -7.79 -11.41 -21.00
CA ASN A 484 -8.11 -10.94 -22.35
C ASN A 484 -7.11 -9.87 -22.85
N SER A 485 -6.01 -9.63 -22.12
CA SER A 485 -5.01 -8.65 -22.53
C SER A 485 -4.31 -9.08 -23.82
N LEU A 486 -4.05 -8.13 -24.70
CA LEU A 486 -3.42 -8.31 -26.04
C LEU A 486 -2.01 -8.92 -26.01
N LEU A 487 -1.43 -9.17 -24.83
CA LEU A 487 -0.15 -9.83 -24.61
C LEU A 487 -0.26 -11.37 -24.47
N SER A 488 -1.45 -11.93 -24.52
CA SER A 488 -1.70 -13.38 -24.28
C SER A 488 -1.51 -14.26 -25.52
N GLN A 489 -0.51 -14.03 -26.36
CA GLN A 489 -0.18 -14.98 -27.43
C GLN A 489 0.34 -16.34 -26.92
N ALA A 490 0.68 -16.46 -25.63
CA ALA A 490 0.97 -17.72 -24.96
C ALA A 490 0.11 -17.84 -23.70
N CYS A 491 -1.16 -18.23 -23.90
CA CYS A 491 -2.06 -18.47 -22.77
C CYS A 491 -1.71 -19.83 -22.12
N GLU A 492 -0.74 -19.83 -21.20
CA GLU A 492 -0.33 -21.03 -20.46
C GLU A 492 -1.51 -21.68 -19.72
N VAL A 493 -2.40 -20.87 -19.16
CA VAL A 493 -3.63 -21.32 -18.49
C VAL A 493 -4.62 -21.96 -19.49
N CYS A 494 -4.58 -21.58 -20.77
CA CYS A 494 -5.44 -22.16 -21.79
C CYS A 494 -5.07 -23.61 -22.11
N LEU A 495 -3.78 -23.94 -22.10
CA LEU A 495 -3.32 -25.32 -22.29
C LEU A 495 -3.83 -26.22 -21.16
N LEU A 496 -3.64 -25.80 -19.92
CA LEU A 496 -4.16 -26.52 -18.75
C LEU A 496 -5.69 -26.66 -18.82
N THR A 497 -6.41 -25.61 -19.25
CA THR A 497 -7.88 -25.67 -19.40
C THR A 497 -8.30 -26.76 -20.40
N GLN A 498 -7.63 -26.88 -21.56
CA GLN A 498 -7.90 -27.91 -22.54
C GLN A 498 -7.61 -29.32 -22.01
N GLN A 499 -6.51 -29.47 -21.28
CA GLN A 499 -6.14 -30.77 -20.67
C GLN A 499 -7.16 -31.19 -19.60
N LEU A 500 -7.63 -30.25 -18.77
CA LEU A 500 -8.69 -30.52 -17.79
C LEU A 500 -10.01 -30.90 -18.45
N GLN A 501 -10.38 -30.26 -19.56
CA GLN A 501 -11.59 -30.59 -20.32
C GLN A 501 -11.55 -32.01 -20.89
N ASN A 502 -10.37 -32.51 -21.25
CA ASN A 502 -10.17 -33.86 -21.81
C ASN A 502 -10.00 -34.95 -20.73
N SER A 503 -9.87 -34.56 -19.47
CA SER A 503 -9.66 -35.51 -18.38
C SER A 503 -11.00 -35.96 -17.77
N PRO A 504 -11.27 -37.27 -17.60
CA PRO A 504 -12.51 -37.77 -17.02
C PRO A 504 -12.71 -37.40 -15.54
N ARG A 505 -11.63 -36.98 -14.86
CA ARG A 505 -11.65 -36.61 -13.43
C ARG A 505 -12.14 -35.16 -13.19
N TYR A 506 -12.23 -34.36 -14.24
CA TYR A 506 -12.63 -32.96 -14.18
C TYR A 506 -13.85 -32.71 -15.05
N LYS A 507 -14.93 -32.24 -14.42
CA LYS A 507 -16.16 -31.87 -15.11
C LYS A 507 -16.33 -30.36 -15.12
N SER A 508 -16.43 -29.73 -16.29
CA SER A 508 -16.79 -28.32 -16.38
C SER A 508 -18.21 -28.12 -15.85
N VAL A 509 -18.36 -27.29 -14.82
CA VAL A 509 -19.63 -27.00 -14.14
C VAL A 509 -20.11 -25.56 -14.39
N TYR A 510 -19.20 -24.69 -14.82
CA TYR A 510 -19.49 -23.33 -15.21
C TYR A 510 -18.49 -22.83 -16.24
N GLN A 511 -18.96 -22.04 -17.20
CA GLN A 511 -18.10 -21.40 -18.19
C GLN A 511 -18.71 -20.06 -18.63
N ASN A 512 -17.87 -19.04 -18.72
CA ASN A 512 -18.14 -17.79 -19.41
C ASN A 512 -16.92 -17.42 -20.29
N PRO A 513 -16.92 -16.30 -21.02
CA PRO A 513 -15.79 -15.96 -21.92
C PRO A 513 -14.42 -15.92 -21.26
N GLN A 514 -14.34 -15.57 -19.97
CA GLN A 514 -13.09 -15.40 -19.26
C GLN A 514 -12.82 -16.47 -18.21
N VAL A 515 -13.86 -17.05 -17.60
CA VAL A 515 -13.71 -17.97 -16.46
C VAL A 515 -14.29 -19.33 -16.77
N THR A 516 -13.57 -20.39 -16.41
CA THR A 516 -14.07 -21.77 -16.40
C THR A 516 -13.89 -22.36 -15.01
N ILE A 517 -14.94 -23.07 -14.52
CA ILE A 517 -14.90 -23.78 -13.24
C ILE A 517 -15.07 -25.26 -13.48
N PHE A 518 -14.16 -26.04 -12.92
CA PHE A 518 -14.21 -27.50 -12.95
C PHE A 518 -14.53 -28.05 -11.56
N SER A 519 -15.39 -29.05 -11.47
CA SER A 519 -15.47 -29.93 -10.31
C SER A 519 -14.46 -31.07 -10.46
N PHE A 520 -13.82 -31.43 -9.35
CA PHE A 520 -12.85 -32.53 -9.29
C PHE A 520 -13.50 -33.73 -8.63
N SER A 521 -13.39 -34.91 -9.29
CA SER A 521 -13.77 -36.22 -8.74
C SER A 521 -12.51 -37.06 -8.59
N PRO A 522 -12.06 -37.34 -7.34
CA PRO A 522 -10.82 -38.06 -7.08
C PRO A 522 -10.78 -39.50 -7.62
#